data_57f944217480d7dab2c8d072c327a751
#
_entry.id   57f944217480d7dab2c8d072c327a751
#
_cell.length_a   1.000
_cell.length_b   1.000
_cell.length_c   1.000
_cell.angle_alpha   90.00
_cell.angle_beta   90.00
_cell.angle_gamma   90.00
#
_symmetry.space_group_name_H-M   'P 1'
#
loop_
_entity.id
_entity.type
_entity.pdbx_description
1 polymer ?
#
loop_
_entity_poly.entity_id
_entity_poly.type
_entity_poly.pdbx_seq_one_letter_code
_entity_poly.pdbx_strand_id
1 'polypeptide(L)'
;MRLELLMKIVLASKSPRRRELLTELGEKMGFKFEIITEDVDESVESGISPKDAVRILAERKGAAVAAKEECRDALVISSDTLVECDGIALGKPTDKDDAHRMLRSLSGRGHFVHTGVCVSYHGKVVSGVASTEVVFRPISKSEIDSYVESGEPMEKAGAYGIQGEAGKFVSEYRGDFDTVVGLSLALTERLISEAAGGERLD
;
A
#
# COMPACT_ATOMS: atom_id res chain seq x y z
N MET A 1 -37.05 8.41 8.35
CA MET A 1 -36.51 7.41 9.30
C MET A 1 -35.28 6.83 8.61
N ARG A 2 -34.10 7.44 8.83
CA ARG A 2 -32.82 6.97 8.28
C ARG A 2 -32.48 5.66 9.02
N LEU A 3 -32.54 4.52 8.34
CA LEU A 3 -31.76 3.39 8.75
C LEU A 3 -30.30 3.72 8.40
N GLU A 4 -29.57 4.27 9.35
CA GLU A 4 -28.13 4.16 9.39
C GLU A 4 -27.81 2.68 9.59
N LEU A 5 -27.77 1.90 8.52
CA LEU A 5 -26.97 0.69 8.53
C LEU A 5 -25.53 1.18 8.65
N LEU A 6 -25.07 1.28 9.88
CA LEU A 6 -23.66 1.51 10.20
C LEU A 6 -22.87 0.31 9.66
N MET A 7 -22.54 0.35 8.38
CA MET A 7 -21.65 -0.65 7.78
C MET A 7 -20.32 -0.60 8.55
N LYS A 8 -19.98 -1.72 9.19
CA LYS A 8 -18.68 -1.87 9.82
C LYS A 8 -17.62 -1.88 8.73
N ILE A 9 -16.70 -0.93 8.77
CA ILE A 9 -15.56 -0.87 7.85
C ILE A 9 -14.28 -1.21 8.61
N VAL A 10 -13.45 -2.08 8.04
CA VAL A 10 -12.23 -2.59 8.66
C VAL A 10 -11.05 -2.35 7.73
N LEU A 11 -9.97 -1.78 8.26
CA LEU A 11 -8.67 -1.72 7.61
C LEU A 11 -7.81 -2.89 8.07
N ALA A 12 -7.48 -3.79 7.14
CA ALA A 12 -6.60 -4.93 7.37
C ALA A 12 -5.12 -4.56 7.23
N SER A 13 -4.65 -3.56 8.01
CA SER A 13 -3.27 -3.09 7.94
C SER A 13 -2.78 -2.47 9.25
N LYS A 14 -1.55 -2.83 9.67
CA LYS A 14 -0.84 -2.21 10.81
C LYS A 14 -0.15 -0.89 10.42
N SER A 15 -0.11 -0.52 9.13
CA SER A 15 0.61 0.66 8.64
C SER A 15 -0.04 1.97 9.11
N PRO A 16 0.69 2.84 9.85
CA PRO A 16 0.15 4.13 10.27
C PRO A 16 -0.16 5.03 9.06
N ARG A 17 0.63 4.98 8.00
CA ARG A 17 0.42 5.76 6.77
C ARG A 17 -0.88 5.38 6.06
N ARG A 18 -1.17 4.07 5.94
CA ARG A 18 -2.45 3.60 5.37
C ARG A 18 -3.65 4.01 6.22
N ARG A 19 -3.48 4.03 7.54
CA ARG A 19 -4.51 4.51 8.46
C ARG A 19 -4.80 6.01 8.23
N GLU A 20 -3.76 6.83 8.10
CA GLU A 20 -3.89 8.27 7.81
C GLU A 20 -4.63 8.50 6.49
N LEU A 21 -4.21 7.83 5.41
CA LEU A 21 -4.86 7.92 4.11
C LEU A 21 -6.33 7.45 4.14
N LEU A 22 -6.63 6.34 4.81
CA LEU A 22 -8.01 5.88 4.91
C LEU A 22 -8.86 6.79 5.82
N THR A 23 -8.26 7.48 6.79
CA THR A 23 -8.95 8.51 7.58
C THR A 23 -9.37 9.67 6.71
N GLU A 24 -8.48 10.17 5.85
CA GLU A 24 -8.81 11.22 4.87
C GLU A 24 -9.98 10.81 3.95
N LEU A 25 -9.92 9.58 3.42
CA LEU A 25 -11.00 9.05 2.60
C LEU A 25 -12.31 8.90 3.39
N GLY A 26 -12.22 8.44 4.64
CA GLY A 26 -13.37 8.29 5.53
C GLY A 26 -14.05 9.63 5.85
N GLU A 27 -13.26 10.69 6.07
CA GLU A 27 -13.80 12.06 6.25
C GLU A 27 -14.53 12.55 4.99
N LYS A 28 -13.96 12.29 3.80
CA LYS A 28 -14.56 12.65 2.51
C LYS A 28 -15.87 11.88 2.24
N MET A 29 -15.89 10.58 2.54
CA MET A 29 -17.02 9.69 2.23
C MET A 29 -18.02 9.53 3.38
N GLY A 30 -17.76 10.07 4.56
CA GLY A 30 -18.66 10.02 5.71
C GLY A 30 -18.60 8.73 6.52
N PHE A 31 -17.51 7.95 6.48
CA PHE A 31 -17.38 6.71 7.24
C PHE A 31 -16.25 6.72 8.28
N LYS A 32 -16.38 5.81 9.26
CA LYS A 32 -15.32 5.46 10.22
C LYS A 32 -14.92 4.00 10.03
N PHE A 33 -13.73 3.64 10.46
CA PHE A 33 -13.24 2.27 10.35
C PHE A 33 -12.52 1.81 11.62
N GLU A 34 -12.42 0.49 11.77
CA GLU A 34 -11.61 -0.17 12.78
C GLU A 34 -10.35 -0.78 12.14
N ILE A 35 -9.33 -1.03 12.94
CA ILE A 35 -8.13 -1.75 12.49
C ILE A 35 -8.17 -3.16 13.05
N ILE A 36 -8.27 -4.14 12.17
CA ILE A 36 -8.17 -5.57 12.52
C ILE A 36 -7.15 -6.20 11.57
N THR A 37 -6.18 -6.91 12.11
CA THR A 37 -5.09 -7.48 11.33
C THR A 37 -4.92 -8.96 11.59
N GLU A 38 -4.35 -9.64 10.59
CA GLU A 38 -3.91 -11.03 10.68
C GLU A 38 -2.55 -11.15 10.00
N ASP A 39 -1.69 -11.99 10.53
CA ASP A 39 -0.42 -12.29 9.90
C ASP A 39 -0.64 -13.35 8.80
N VAL A 40 -0.09 -13.09 7.63
CA VAL A 40 -0.22 -13.94 6.45
C VAL A 40 1.15 -14.24 5.86
N ASP A 41 1.27 -15.34 5.13
CA ASP A 41 2.42 -15.60 4.32
C ASP A 41 2.50 -14.60 3.16
N GLU A 42 3.55 -13.79 3.13
CA GLU A 42 3.82 -12.78 2.09
C GLU A 42 4.67 -13.33 0.93
N SER A 43 4.96 -14.63 0.89
CA SER A 43 5.63 -15.24 -0.25
C SER A 43 4.71 -15.29 -1.47
N VAL A 44 5.27 -15.03 -2.65
CA VAL A 44 4.61 -15.20 -3.95
C VAL A 44 5.39 -16.15 -4.82
N GLU A 45 4.71 -16.83 -5.72
CA GLU A 45 5.35 -17.77 -6.66
C GLU A 45 6.35 -17.05 -7.56
N SER A 46 7.41 -17.77 -7.95
CA SER A 46 8.42 -17.24 -8.88
C SER A 46 7.80 -16.96 -10.25
N GLY A 47 8.17 -15.84 -10.86
CA GLY A 47 7.68 -15.44 -12.18
C GLY A 47 6.42 -14.57 -12.16
N ILE A 48 5.83 -14.32 -11.00
CA ILE A 48 4.73 -13.35 -10.87
C ILE A 48 5.29 -11.93 -11.00
N SER A 49 4.62 -11.09 -11.79
CA SER A 49 5.02 -9.68 -11.91
C SER A 49 4.87 -8.94 -10.58
N PRO A 50 5.72 -7.91 -10.28
CA PRO A 50 5.55 -7.09 -9.08
C PRO A 50 4.15 -6.49 -8.93
N LYS A 51 3.53 -6.13 -10.05
CA LYS A 51 2.17 -5.61 -10.11
C LYS A 51 1.11 -6.64 -9.72
N ASP A 52 1.25 -7.88 -10.17
CA ASP A 52 0.34 -8.97 -9.76
C ASP A 52 0.60 -9.40 -8.32
N ALA A 53 1.86 -9.38 -7.89
CA ALA A 53 2.22 -9.72 -6.52
C ALA A 53 1.51 -8.84 -5.48
N VAL A 54 1.50 -7.51 -5.66
CA VAL A 54 0.82 -6.60 -4.71
C VAL A 54 -0.69 -6.84 -4.67
N ARG A 55 -1.31 -7.20 -5.80
CA ARG A 55 -2.72 -7.54 -5.85
C ARG A 55 -3.01 -8.82 -5.06
N ILE A 56 -2.24 -9.88 -5.31
CA ILE A 56 -2.37 -11.18 -4.62
C ILE A 56 -2.15 -11.00 -3.11
N LEU A 57 -1.14 -10.24 -2.70
CA LEU A 57 -0.86 -9.99 -1.28
C LEU A 57 -1.96 -9.16 -0.61
N ALA A 58 -2.51 -8.16 -1.30
CA ALA A 58 -3.65 -7.40 -0.81
C ALA A 58 -4.88 -8.32 -0.62
N GLU A 59 -5.21 -9.15 -1.62
CA GLU A 59 -6.31 -10.13 -1.56
C GLU A 59 -6.11 -11.12 -0.40
N ARG A 60 -4.90 -11.66 -0.22
CA ARG A 60 -4.57 -12.59 0.86
C ARG A 60 -4.74 -11.97 2.24
N LYS A 61 -4.24 -10.73 2.43
CA LYS A 61 -4.42 -9.96 3.68
C LYS A 61 -5.89 -9.68 3.97
N GLY A 62 -6.66 -9.28 2.96
CA GLY A 62 -8.09 -9.04 3.07
C GLY A 62 -8.86 -10.30 3.44
N ALA A 63 -8.60 -11.41 2.77
CA ALA A 63 -9.26 -12.69 3.01
C ALA A 63 -9.02 -13.21 4.44
N ALA A 64 -7.79 -13.10 4.95
CA ALA A 64 -7.46 -13.54 6.30
C ALA A 64 -8.24 -12.77 7.39
N VAL A 65 -8.45 -11.46 7.20
CA VAL A 65 -9.24 -10.64 8.12
C VAL A 65 -10.74 -10.86 7.92
N ALA A 66 -11.22 -10.96 6.67
CA ALA A 66 -12.63 -11.21 6.37
C ALA A 66 -13.13 -12.57 6.90
N ALA A 67 -12.22 -13.55 7.08
CA ALA A 67 -12.55 -14.86 7.65
C ALA A 67 -12.81 -14.82 9.17
N LYS A 68 -12.48 -13.73 9.86
CA LYS A 68 -12.75 -13.59 11.29
C LYS A 68 -14.26 -13.42 11.54
N GLU A 69 -14.77 -14.05 12.60
CA GLU A 69 -16.20 -13.97 12.92
C GLU A 69 -16.69 -12.53 13.15
N GLU A 70 -15.87 -11.72 13.80
CA GLU A 70 -16.13 -10.29 14.04
C GLU A 70 -16.17 -9.43 12.77
N CYS A 71 -15.71 -9.95 11.62
CA CYS A 71 -15.68 -9.29 10.32
C CYS A 71 -16.69 -9.85 9.32
N ARG A 72 -17.58 -10.77 9.73
CA ARG A 72 -18.54 -11.46 8.84
C ARG A 72 -19.38 -10.50 7.99
N ASP A 73 -19.84 -9.41 8.60
CA ASP A 73 -20.68 -8.39 7.95
C ASP A 73 -19.93 -7.07 7.73
N ALA A 74 -18.59 -7.11 7.81
CA ALA A 74 -17.76 -5.94 7.64
C ALA A 74 -17.31 -5.79 6.18
N LEU A 75 -17.19 -4.55 5.72
CA LEU A 75 -16.44 -4.20 4.53
C LEU A 75 -14.95 -4.14 4.91
N VAL A 76 -14.16 -5.08 4.40
CA VAL A 76 -12.74 -5.20 4.73
C VAL A 76 -11.89 -4.61 3.60
N ILE A 77 -11.04 -3.64 3.94
CA ILE A 77 -10.10 -2.99 3.04
C ILE A 77 -8.69 -3.46 3.39
N SER A 78 -7.96 -3.93 2.41
CA SER A 78 -6.56 -4.34 2.55
C SER A 78 -5.70 -3.77 1.42
N SER A 79 -4.40 -3.65 1.67
CA SER A 79 -3.46 -3.13 0.67
C SER A 79 -2.08 -3.74 0.86
N ASP A 80 -1.35 -3.84 -0.25
CA ASP A 80 0.08 -4.16 -0.27
C ASP A 80 0.83 -3.25 -1.24
N THR A 81 2.14 -3.03 -0.98
CA THR A 81 2.94 -2.08 -1.76
C THR A 81 4.33 -2.63 -2.00
N LEU A 82 4.75 -2.61 -3.25
CA LEU A 82 6.10 -2.99 -3.69
C LEU A 82 6.71 -1.91 -4.58
N VAL A 83 8.03 -1.80 -4.54
CA VAL A 83 8.83 -1.02 -5.48
C VAL A 83 9.32 -1.95 -6.58
N GLU A 84 9.24 -1.51 -7.84
CA GLU A 84 9.76 -2.23 -9.00
C GLU A 84 10.84 -1.42 -9.69
N CYS A 85 11.99 -2.02 -9.92
CA CYS A 85 13.06 -1.46 -10.73
C CYS A 85 13.54 -2.53 -11.73
N ASP A 86 13.49 -2.22 -13.04
CA ASP A 86 13.87 -3.15 -14.13
C ASP A 86 13.12 -4.50 -14.09
N GLY A 87 11.86 -4.50 -13.74
CA GLY A 87 11.04 -5.72 -13.61
C GLY A 87 11.31 -6.52 -12.32
N ILE A 88 12.18 -6.03 -11.43
CA ILE A 88 12.55 -6.69 -10.18
C ILE A 88 11.81 -6.03 -9.02
N ALA A 89 11.10 -6.83 -8.23
CA ALA A 89 10.47 -6.36 -7.00
C ALA A 89 11.53 -6.09 -5.92
N LEU A 90 11.49 -4.91 -5.34
CA LEU A 90 12.28 -4.52 -4.18
C LEU A 90 11.35 -4.46 -2.96
N GLY A 91 11.41 -5.48 -2.13
CA GLY A 91 10.72 -5.54 -0.85
C GLY A 91 11.40 -4.68 0.22
N LYS A 92 11.16 -5.00 1.48
CA LYS A 92 11.91 -4.41 2.59
C LYS A 92 13.35 -4.92 2.56
N PRO A 93 14.35 -4.08 2.85
CA PRO A 93 15.73 -4.55 2.93
C PRO A 93 15.91 -5.54 4.09
N THR A 94 16.72 -6.55 3.87
CA THR A 94 17.05 -7.57 4.87
C THR A 94 18.04 -7.07 5.91
N ASP A 95 18.91 -6.16 5.51
CA ASP A 95 19.94 -5.53 6.32
C ASP A 95 20.37 -4.18 5.72
N LYS A 96 21.33 -3.49 6.36
CA LYS A 96 21.85 -2.22 5.89
C LYS A 96 22.55 -2.31 4.53
N ASP A 97 23.25 -3.42 4.25
CA ASP A 97 23.95 -3.62 2.97
C ASP A 97 22.94 -3.76 1.83
N ASP A 98 21.84 -4.46 2.08
CA ASP A 98 20.74 -4.59 1.13
C ASP A 98 20.04 -3.24 0.89
N ALA A 99 19.82 -2.44 1.96
CA ALA A 99 19.31 -1.08 1.83
C ALA A 99 20.23 -0.20 0.95
N HIS A 100 21.54 -0.28 1.17
CA HIS A 100 22.52 0.42 0.32
C HIS A 100 22.44 -0.04 -1.15
N ARG A 101 22.32 -1.33 -1.39
CA ARG A 101 22.17 -1.90 -2.73
C ARG A 101 20.90 -1.38 -3.42
N MET A 102 19.77 -1.42 -2.74
CA MET A 102 18.49 -0.93 -3.26
C MET A 102 18.56 0.54 -3.62
N LEU A 103 19.02 1.41 -2.71
CA LEU A 103 19.11 2.85 -2.94
C LEU A 103 20.07 3.21 -4.09
N ARG A 104 21.19 2.48 -4.23
CA ARG A 104 22.08 2.65 -5.37
C ARG A 104 21.41 2.28 -6.70
N SER A 105 20.60 1.21 -6.71
CA SER A 105 19.89 0.79 -7.92
C SER A 105 18.82 1.78 -8.36
N LEU A 106 18.27 2.58 -7.43
CA LEU A 106 17.24 3.59 -7.68
C LEU A 106 17.84 4.98 -8.01
N SER A 107 19.10 5.23 -7.66
CA SER A 107 19.76 6.54 -7.80
C SER A 107 19.82 6.99 -9.26
N GLY A 108 19.35 8.20 -9.55
CA GLY A 108 19.46 8.86 -10.85
C GLY A 108 18.52 8.30 -11.93
N ARG A 109 17.47 7.57 -11.54
CA ARG A 109 16.57 6.90 -12.51
C ARG A 109 15.14 6.77 -12.02
N GLY A 110 14.24 6.46 -12.96
CA GLY A 110 12.85 6.14 -12.69
C GLY A 110 12.67 4.70 -12.23
N HIS A 111 11.68 4.49 -11.38
CA HIS A 111 11.21 3.20 -10.91
C HIS A 111 9.70 3.28 -10.62
N PHE A 112 9.03 2.15 -10.49
CA PHE A 112 7.61 2.12 -10.20
C PHE A 112 7.33 1.74 -8.75
N VAL A 113 6.30 2.36 -8.17
CA VAL A 113 5.67 1.92 -6.93
C VAL A 113 4.29 1.41 -7.27
N HIS A 114 4.04 0.15 -6.96
CA HIS A 114 2.74 -0.49 -7.16
C HIS A 114 2.07 -0.69 -5.82
N THR A 115 0.80 -0.28 -5.74
CA THR A 115 -0.05 -0.53 -4.57
C THR A 115 -1.29 -1.29 -5.00
N GLY A 116 -1.39 -2.53 -4.52
CA GLY A 116 -2.57 -3.36 -4.62
C GLY A 116 -3.56 -2.98 -3.53
N VAL A 117 -4.84 -2.89 -3.89
CA VAL A 117 -5.95 -2.69 -2.96
C VAL A 117 -6.97 -3.79 -3.20
N CYS A 118 -7.49 -4.36 -2.13
CA CYS A 118 -8.60 -5.30 -2.17
C CYS A 118 -9.69 -4.85 -1.19
N VAL A 119 -10.93 -4.96 -1.63
CA VAL A 119 -12.12 -4.71 -0.81
C VAL A 119 -13.00 -5.94 -0.88
N SER A 120 -13.41 -6.43 0.29
CA SER A 120 -14.37 -7.54 0.38
C SER A 120 -15.56 -7.16 1.23
N TYR A 121 -16.77 -7.52 0.78
CA TYR A 121 -18.02 -7.27 1.46
C TYR A 121 -19.06 -8.32 1.09
N HIS A 122 -19.69 -8.98 2.08
CA HIS A 122 -20.71 -10.02 1.88
C HIS A 122 -20.34 -11.07 0.81
N GLY A 123 -19.11 -11.57 0.85
CA GLY A 123 -18.59 -12.57 -0.08
C GLY A 123 -18.20 -12.05 -1.47
N LYS A 124 -18.50 -10.80 -1.78
CA LYS A 124 -17.96 -10.14 -2.98
C LYS A 124 -16.54 -9.65 -2.71
N VAL A 125 -15.62 -9.97 -3.58
CA VAL A 125 -14.22 -9.54 -3.51
C VAL A 125 -13.88 -8.79 -4.79
N VAL A 126 -13.38 -7.58 -4.63
CA VAL A 126 -12.91 -6.75 -5.75
C VAL A 126 -11.52 -6.24 -5.44
N SER A 127 -10.65 -6.19 -6.44
CA SER A 127 -9.27 -5.76 -6.26
C SER A 127 -8.76 -5.00 -7.48
N GLY A 128 -7.67 -4.27 -7.28
CA GLY A 128 -7.01 -3.53 -8.34
C GLY A 128 -5.61 -3.10 -7.94
N VAL A 129 -4.89 -2.53 -8.88
CA VAL A 129 -3.54 -2.00 -8.67
C VAL A 129 -3.45 -0.58 -9.20
N ALA A 130 -2.91 0.32 -8.37
CA ALA A 130 -2.44 1.62 -8.78
C ALA A 130 -0.91 1.60 -8.91
N SER A 131 -0.38 2.38 -9.84
CA SER A 131 1.06 2.44 -10.11
C SER A 131 1.48 3.88 -10.32
N THR A 132 2.55 4.28 -9.65
CA THR A 132 3.15 5.61 -9.78
C THR A 132 4.63 5.45 -10.12
N GLU A 133 5.07 6.13 -11.18
CA GLU A 133 6.50 6.25 -11.48
C GLU A 133 7.11 7.31 -10.55
N VAL A 134 8.22 6.96 -9.91
CA VAL A 134 9.01 7.86 -9.08
C VAL A 134 10.40 7.97 -9.69
N VAL A 135 10.89 9.19 -9.84
CA VAL A 135 12.22 9.45 -10.40
C VAL A 135 13.10 10.02 -9.29
N PHE A 136 14.22 9.34 -9.04
CA PHE A 136 15.23 9.84 -8.12
C PHE A 136 16.28 10.67 -8.88
N ARG A 137 16.70 11.79 -8.27
CA ARG A 137 17.93 12.44 -8.69
C ARG A 137 19.15 11.55 -8.41
N PRO A 138 20.31 11.81 -9.01
CA PRO A 138 21.55 11.19 -8.55
C PRO A 138 21.74 11.40 -7.04
N ILE A 139 21.98 10.31 -6.30
CA ILE A 139 22.19 10.32 -4.86
C ILE A 139 23.65 9.97 -4.60
N SER A 140 24.36 10.81 -3.86
CA SER A 140 25.74 10.57 -3.50
C SER A 140 25.87 9.41 -2.50
N LYS A 141 27.05 8.78 -2.47
CA LYS A 141 27.33 7.71 -1.50
C LYS A 141 27.11 8.19 -0.06
N SER A 142 27.55 9.40 0.27
CA SER A 142 27.41 9.95 1.63
C SER A 142 25.95 10.18 2.03
N GLU A 143 25.07 10.55 1.09
CA GLU A 143 23.64 10.70 1.36
C GLU A 143 22.98 9.34 1.61
N ILE A 144 23.35 8.32 0.82
CA ILE A 144 22.86 6.95 1.04
C ILE A 144 23.34 6.44 2.39
N ASP A 145 24.63 6.57 2.70
CA ASP A 145 25.22 6.12 3.96
C ASP A 145 24.50 6.78 5.16
N SER A 146 24.31 8.10 5.12
CA SER A 146 23.61 8.85 6.17
C SER A 146 22.16 8.41 6.34
N TYR A 147 21.44 8.18 5.23
CA TYR A 147 20.05 7.76 5.28
C TYR A 147 19.90 6.31 5.80
N VAL A 148 20.80 5.41 5.42
CA VAL A 148 20.78 4.03 5.94
C VAL A 148 21.10 4.00 7.43
N GLU A 149 22.05 4.84 7.90
CA GLU A 149 22.38 4.93 9.32
C GLU A 149 21.22 5.46 10.19
N SER A 150 20.29 6.24 9.62
CA SER A 150 19.08 6.69 10.35
C SER A 150 18.15 5.53 10.75
N GLY A 151 18.28 4.37 10.08
CA GLY A 151 17.39 3.22 10.26
C GLY A 151 16.04 3.36 9.58
N GLU A 152 15.70 4.54 9.02
CA GLU A 152 14.42 4.79 8.36
C GLU A 152 14.13 3.84 7.19
N PRO A 153 15.10 3.39 6.37
CA PRO A 153 14.89 2.48 5.25
C PRO A 153 14.30 1.12 5.60
N MET A 154 14.61 0.58 6.78
CA MET A 154 14.50 -0.85 7.10
C MET A 154 13.07 -1.41 7.05
N GLU A 155 12.07 -0.57 7.27
CA GLU A 155 10.66 -0.96 7.28
C GLU A 155 9.91 -0.61 5.98
N LYS A 156 10.63 -0.26 4.92
CA LYS A 156 10.05 0.28 3.69
C LYS A 156 10.43 -0.51 2.45
N ALA A 157 9.47 -0.80 1.59
CA ALA A 157 9.72 -1.38 0.28
C ALA A 157 10.66 -0.47 -0.54
N GLY A 158 11.66 -1.06 -1.20
CA GLY A 158 12.68 -0.32 -1.93
C GLY A 158 13.62 0.49 -1.05
N ALA A 159 13.62 0.26 0.26
CA ALA A 159 14.45 0.95 1.25
C ALA A 159 14.21 2.46 1.32
N TYR A 160 13.01 2.98 1.02
CA TYR A 160 12.74 4.41 1.16
C TYR A 160 11.28 4.75 1.48
N GLY A 161 11.06 5.94 2.08
CA GLY A 161 9.73 6.51 2.30
C GLY A 161 9.65 7.92 1.75
N ILE A 162 8.72 8.17 0.83
CA ILE A 162 8.57 9.48 0.17
C ILE A 162 8.20 10.61 1.13
N GLN A 163 7.52 10.30 2.23
CA GLN A 163 7.14 11.27 3.28
C GLN A 163 8.26 11.54 4.30
N GLY A 164 9.32 10.71 4.30
CA GLY A 164 10.46 10.83 5.21
C GLY A 164 11.64 11.59 4.61
N GLU A 165 12.82 11.33 5.16
CA GLU A 165 14.06 11.96 4.68
C GLU A 165 14.37 11.63 3.22
N ALA A 166 13.93 10.50 2.70
CA ALA A 166 14.13 10.14 1.30
C ALA A 166 13.30 10.97 0.31
N GLY A 167 12.32 11.74 0.78
CA GLY A 167 11.60 12.68 -0.08
C GLY A 167 12.54 13.64 -0.81
N LYS A 168 13.69 14.00 -0.24
CA LYS A 168 14.74 14.83 -0.87
C LYS A 168 15.45 14.16 -2.06
N PHE A 169 15.31 12.84 -2.22
CA PHE A 169 15.87 12.09 -3.34
C PHE A 169 14.96 12.14 -4.57
N VAL A 170 13.67 12.38 -4.37
CA VAL A 170 12.67 12.44 -5.44
C VAL A 170 12.81 13.73 -6.21
N SER A 171 13.04 13.63 -7.53
CA SER A 171 13.02 14.78 -8.45
C SER A 171 11.64 14.98 -9.09
N GLU A 172 10.93 13.88 -9.34
CA GLU A 172 9.62 13.89 -10.00
C GLU A 172 8.85 12.60 -9.65
N TYR A 173 7.53 12.64 -9.70
CA TYR A 173 6.68 11.45 -9.75
C TYR A 173 5.54 11.66 -10.76
N ARG A 174 5.07 10.56 -11.39
CA ARG A 174 3.99 10.54 -12.38
C ARG A 174 2.95 9.52 -11.96
N GLY A 175 1.83 9.98 -11.47
CA GLY A 175 0.75 9.21 -10.86
C GLY A 175 0.35 9.80 -9.51
N ASP A 176 -0.35 9.03 -8.69
CA ASP A 176 -0.88 9.48 -7.42
C ASP A 176 0.15 9.33 -6.29
N PHE A 177 0.33 10.39 -5.50
CA PHE A 177 1.25 10.39 -4.36
C PHE A 177 0.85 9.36 -3.29
N ASP A 178 -0.43 9.23 -3.02
CA ASP A 178 -1.00 8.30 -2.05
C ASP A 178 -0.70 6.82 -2.41
N THR A 179 -0.59 6.49 -3.70
CA THR A 179 -0.10 5.20 -4.18
C THR A 179 1.32 4.91 -3.66
N VAL A 180 2.20 5.90 -3.68
CA VAL A 180 3.59 5.75 -3.19
C VAL A 180 3.62 5.64 -1.67
N VAL A 181 2.71 6.30 -0.97
CA VAL A 181 2.57 6.23 0.49
C VAL A 181 2.03 4.87 0.93
N GLY A 182 1.17 4.22 0.09
CA GLY A 182 0.78 2.82 0.29
C GLY A 182 -0.71 2.49 0.29
N LEU A 183 -1.58 3.45 -0.10
CA LEU A 183 -3.01 3.22 -0.32
C LEU A 183 -3.53 4.22 -1.35
N SER A 184 -3.85 3.78 -2.57
CA SER A 184 -4.46 4.66 -3.58
C SER A 184 -5.89 5.03 -3.19
N LEU A 185 -6.14 6.30 -2.88
CA LEU A 185 -7.45 6.77 -2.44
C LEU A 185 -8.48 6.65 -3.55
N ALA A 186 -8.14 7.04 -4.77
CA ALA A 186 -9.04 6.94 -5.93
C ALA A 186 -9.43 5.49 -6.24
N LEU A 187 -8.45 4.56 -6.20
CA LEU A 187 -8.71 3.14 -6.39
C LEU A 187 -9.57 2.58 -5.25
N THR A 188 -9.26 2.94 -4.00
CA THR A 188 -9.99 2.47 -2.82
C THR A 188 -11.45 2.92 -2.86
N GLU A 189 -11.71 4.20 -3.15
CA GLU A 189 -13.07 4.77 -3.29
C GLU A 189 -13.88 4.00 -4.34
N ARG A 190 -13.29 3.75 -5.51
CA ARG A 190 -13.92 2.98 -6.59
C ARG A 190 -14.25 1.55 -6.15
N LEU A 191 -13.30 0.85 -5.50
CA LEU A 191 -13.49 -0.53 -5.06
C LEU A 191 -14.52 -0.64 -3.92
N ILE A 192 -14.57 0.33 -3.01
CA ILE A 192 -15.63 0.41 -1.99
C ILE A 192 -17.00 0.49 -2.66
N SER A 193 -17.16 1.42 -3.60
CA SER A 193 -18.43 1.61 -4.33
C SER A 193 -18.82 0.36 -5.13
N GLU A 194 -17.85 -0.32 -5.73
CA GLU A 194 -18.07 -1.56 -6.46
C GLU A 194 -18.47 -2.71 -5.53
N ALA A 195 -17.78 -2.90 -4.39
CA ALA A 195 -18.08 -3.95 -3.42
C ALA A 195 -19.46 -3.75 -2.79
N ALA A 196 -19.81 -2.53 -2.43
CA ALA A 196 -21.11 -2.16 -1.85
C ALA A 196 -22.28 -2.23 -2.85
N GLY A 197 -22.06 -2.60 -4.13
CA GLY A 197 -23.12 -2.73 -5.14
C GLY A 197 -23.66 -1.41 -5.65
N GLY A 198 -22.93 -0.31 -5.49
CA GLY A 198 -23.35 1.04 -5.85
C GLY A 198 -24.30 1.66 -4.83
N GLU A 199 -24.56 1.01 -3.71
CA GLU A 199 -25.20 1.65 -2.57
C GLU A 199 -24.31 2.80 -2.09
N ARG A 200 -24.88 4.03 -2.05
CA ARG A 200 -24.15 5.17 -1.55
C ARG A 200 -23.90 4.96 -0.06
N LEU A 201 -22.67 5.14 0.32
CA LEU A 201 -22.28 5.36 1.71
C LEU A 201 -22.66 6.81 2.03
N ASP A 202 -23.94 7.08 2.30
CA ASP A 202 -24.43 8.41 2.73
C ASP A 202 -24.45 8.47 4.27
#